data_c4d36df676b8a70343af32a203b81479
#
_entry.id   c4d36df676b8a70343af32a203b81479
#
_cell.length_a   1.000
_cell.length_b   1.000
_cell.length_c   1.000
_cell.angle_alpha   90.00
_cell.angle_beta   90.00
_cell.angle_gamma   90.00
#
_symmetry.space_group_name_H-M   'P 1'
#
loop_
_entity.id
_entity.type
_entity.pdbx_description
1 polymer ?
#
loop_
_entity_poly.entity_id
_entity_poly.type
_entity_poly.pdbx_seq_one_letter_code
_entity_poly.pdbx_strand_id
1 'polypeptide(L)'
;AQSHEALLLRKLGIGPDRCRILTWVYNGTEVPFDELIAADIDVSVGSLPGIDAVAAAARKLGKPARVHVKVDSGFGRNGFTPAGFDAALAKLVPLAKEGVLHIVGQWSHLAVADSPDVPEFVSSTDRQIETFKDFTRRMEQAGIPPEIRHLANTAATLDRPEIHFELTRPGIGLYGYEPDPAMGTPRDWHLTPAMRLQAQLGTVKDVEAGHGISYGRTYLTPDNTSTAIVPLGYADGIHRSASGFDMEGAKHVEKPGGPVRIMTTEGPKIYRVCGRVCMDQFIVDLHGSAAELGVHEGDTVELFGPGRGEDYVEPTADDWGRAADTISYEIFTCLRNR
;
A
#
# COMPACT_ATOMS: atom_id res chain seq x y z
N ALA A 1 -5.38 5.25 -9.40
CA ALA A 1 -5.34 3.95 -10.09
C ALA A 1 -6.63 3.71 -10.88
N GLN A 2 -7.79 4.05 -10.31
CA GLN A 2 -9.10 3.79 -10.90
C GLN A 2 -9.65 4.99 -11.68
N SER A 3 -10.56 4.74 -12.62
CA SER A 3 -11.14 5.78 -13.49
C SER A 3 -11.84 6.89 -12.70
N HIS A 4 -12.66 6.52 -11.70
CA HIS A 4 -13.40 7.49 -10.89
C HIS A 4 -12.48 8.38 -10.03
N GLU A 5 -11.35 7.85 -9.53
CA GLU A 5 -10.36 8.62 -8.80
C GLU A 5 -9.72 9.69 -9.69
N ALA A 6 -9.34 9.29 -10.92
CA ALA A 6 -8.73 10.19 -11.88
C ALA A 6 -9.69 11.34 -12.28
N LEU A 7 -10.97 11.00 -12.54
CA LEU A 7 -12.01 11.99 -12.83
C LEU A 7 -12.29 12.89 -11.63
N LEU A 8 -12.28 12.35 -10.41
CA LEU A 8 -12.44 13.14 -9.18
C LEU A 8 -11.30 14.15 -9.02
N LEU A 9 -10.05 13.77 -9.25
CA LEU A 9 -8.92 14.68 -9.20
C LEU A 9 -9.08 15.85 -10.18
N ARG A 10 -9.53 15.60 -11.41
CA ARG A 10 -9.84 16.65 -12.39
C ARG A 10 -10.96 17.57 -11.88
N LYS A 11 -12.04 16.99 -11.34
CA LYS A 11 -13.16 17.75 -10.75
C LYS A 11 -12.72 18.61 -9.56
N LEU A 12 -11.74 18.18 -8.80
CA LEU A 12 -11.16 18.93 -7.67
C LEU A 12 -10.14 20.00 -8.12
N GLY A 13 -9.98 20.25 -9.42
CA GLY A 13 -9.16 21.33 -9.95
C GLY A 13 -7.70 20.96 -10.22
N ILE A 14 -7.33 19.66 -10.21
CA ILE A 14 -6.03 19.21 -10.70
C ILE A 14 -6.09 19.18 -12.24
N GLY A 15 -5.82 20.32 -12.87
CA GLY A 15 -5.87 20.47 -14.33
C GLY A 15 -4.75 19.73 -15.08
N PRO A 16 -4.89 19.52 -16.40
CA PRO A 16 -3.88 18.85 -17.21
C PRO A 16 -2.59 19.69 -17.36
N ASP A 17 -2.67 20.98 -17.17
CA ASP A 17 -1.55 21.94 -17.11
C ASP A 17 -0.70 21.77 -15.85
N ARG A 18 -1.29 21.30 -14.76
CA ARG A 18 -0.59 21.07 -13.49
C ARG A 18 0.02 19.69 -13.39
N CYS A 19 -0.70 18.66 -13.84
CA CYS A 19 -0.28 17.28 -13.63
C CYS A 19 -0.92 16.33 -14.64
N ARG A 20 -0.11 15.46 -15.24
CA ARG A 20 -0.61 14.29 -15.95
C ARG A 20 -1.21 13.32 -14.95
N ILE A 21 -2.32 12.69 -15.31
CA ILE A 21 -2.96 11.64 -14.52
C ILE A 21 -3.05 10.40 -15.41
N LEU A 22 -2.57 9.27 -14.91
CA LEU A 22 -2.68 7.96 -15.56
C LEU A 22 -3.60 7.05 -14.75
N THR A 23 -4.56 6.41 -15.42
CA THR A 23 -5.38 5.35 -14.84
C THR A 23 -5.10 3.99 -15.49
N TRP A 24 -5.16 2.91 -14.71
CA TRP A 24 -4.75 1.58 -15.19
C TRP A 24 -5.54 0.42 -14.58
N VAL A 25 -6.40 0.66 -13.60
CA VAL A 25 -7.29 -0.35 -13.02
C VAL A 25 -8.70 -0.12 -13.57
N TYR A 26 -9.18 -1.07 -14.32
CA TYR A 26 -10.48 -1.01 -14.96
C TYR A 26 -11.38 -2.16 -14.50
N ASN A 27 -12.63 -1.84 -14.22
CA ASN A 27 -13.64 -2.79 -13.80
C ASN A 27 -14.46 -3.25 -15.02
N GLY A 28 -14.13 -4.43 -15.53
CA GLY A 28 -14.90 -5.06 -16.59
C GLY A 28 -14.96 -4.26 -17.90
N THR A 29 -16.12 -4.25 -18.54
CA THR A 29 -16.37 -3.62 -19.84
C THR A 29 -16.89 -2.18 -19.76
N GLU A 30 -17.28 -1.71 -18.59
CA GLU A 30 -17.86 -0.38 -18.38
C GLU A 30 -16.82 0.66 -17.97
N VAL A 31 -15.78 0.83 -18.79
CA VAL A 31 -14.78 1.86 -18.56
C VAL A 31 -15.20 3.13 -19.27
N PRO A 32 -15.29 4.28 -18.59
CA PRO A 32 -15.70 5.54 -19.19
C PRO A 32 -14.55 6.17 -19.99
N PHE A 33 -14.05 5.50 -21.02
CA PHE A 33 -12.91 6.00 -21.82
C PHE A 33 -13.23 7.33 -22.49
N ASP A 34 -14.48 7.58 -22.88
CA ASP A 34 -14.92 8.86 -23.41
C ASP A 34 -14.64 10.00 -22.43
N GLU A 35 -15.05 9.82 -21.16
CA GLU A 35 -14.87 10.83 -20.12
C GLU A 35 -13.38 11.02 -19.77
N LEU A 36 -12.61 9.92 -19.70
CA LEU A 36 -11.18 9.95 -19.42
C LEU A 36 -10.41 10.72 -20.49
N ILE A 37 -10.67 10.43 -21.78
CA ILE A 37 -10.03 11.10 -22.91
C ILE A 37 -10.46 12.57 -22.97
N ALA A 38 -11.75 12.86 -22.76
CA ALA A 38 -12.26 14.23 -22.74
C ALA A 38 -11.58 15.08 -21.65
N ALA A 39 -11.31 14.48 -20.49
CA ALA A 39 -10.66 15.10 -19.33
C ALA A 39 -9.12 15.13 -19.38
N ASP A 40 -8.50 14.78 -20.51
CA ASP A 40 -7.04 14.71 -20.65
C ASP A 40 -6.37 13.79 -19.61
N ILE A 41 -6.96 12.63 -19.38
CA ILE A 41 -6.41 11.58 -18.54
C ILE A 41 -5.76 10.53 -19.44
N ASP A 42 -4.53 10.17 -19.13
CA ASP A 42 -3.81 9.10 -19.82
C ASP A 42 -4.40 7.74 -19.42
N VAL A 43 -4.51 6.83 -20.37
CA VAL A 43 -5.10 5.51 -20.14
C VAL A 43 -4.08 4.40 -20.43
N SER A 44 -4.13 3.35 -19.62
CA SER A 44 -3.29 2.18 -19.85
C SER A 44 -4.03 1.15 -20.73
N VAL A 45 -3.32 0.56 -21.67
CA VAL A 45 -3.81 -0.58 -22.46
C VAL A 45 -2.91 -1.80 -22.24
N GLY A 46 -3.49 -2.94 -21.95
CA GLY A 46 -2.78 -4.21 -21.70
C GLY A 46 -3.47 -5.41 -22.32
N SER A 47 -4.45 -5.18 -23.22
CA SER A 47 -5.18 -6.22 -23.94
C SER A 47 -5.66 -5.72 -25.30
N LEU A 48 -5.89 -6.64 -26.25
CA LEU A 48 -6.39 -6.28 -27.58
C LEU A 48 -7.80 -5.62 -27.51
N PRO A 49 -8.76 -6.15 -26.74
CA PRO A 49 -10.04 -5.46 -26.56
C PRO A 49 -9.90 -4.07 -25.93
N GLY A 50 -8.94 -3.88 -25.01
CA GLY A 50 -8.65 -2.56 -24.41
C GLY A 50 -8.18 -1.54 -25.46
N ILE A 51 -7.31 -1.96 -26.40
CA ILE A 51 -6.91 -1.10 -27.52
C ILE A 51 -8.14 -0.70 -28.35
N ASP A 52 -8.98 -1.66 -28.70
CA ASP A 52 -10.18 -1.42 -29.53
C ASP A 52 -11.14 -0.44 -28.84
N ALA A 53 -11.38 -0.62 -27.54
CA ALA A 53 -12.28 0.24 -26.77
C ALA A 53 -11.77 1.69 -26.67
N VAL A 54 -10.48 1.87 -26.38
CA VAL A 54 -9.85 3.20 -26.32
C VAL A 54 -9.87 3.87 -27.70
N ALA A 55 -9.56 3.13 -28.77
CA ALA A 55 -9.57 3.67 -30.13
C ALA A 55 -10.99 4.07 -30.56
N ALA A 56 -12.02 3.29 -30.20
CA ALA A 56 -13.42 3.62 -30.49
C ALA A 56 -13.84 4.93 -29.78
N ALA A 57 -13.48 5.09 -28.50
CA ALA A 57 -13.77 6.29 -27.74
C ALA A 57 -13.04 7.53 -28.31
N ALA A 58 -11.75 7.38 -28.67
CA ALA A 58 -10.98 8.46 -29.30
C ALA A 58 -11.60 8.92 -30.62
N ARG A 59 -12.00 7.97 -31.49
CA ARG A 59 -12.66 8.29 -32.76
C ARG A 59 -14.01 8.98 -32.57
N LYS A 60 -14.81 8.50 -31.61
CA LYS A 60 -16.12 9.10 -31.26
C LYS A 60 -15.97 10.57 -30.82
N LEU A 61 -14.92 10.87 -30.08
CA LEU A 61 -14.63 12.23 -29.60
C LEU A 61 -13.91 13.11 -30.62
N GLY A 62 -13.34 12.52 -31.67
CA GLY A 62 -12.43 13.25 -32.57
C GLY A 62 -11.17 13.77 -31.87
N LYS A 63 -10.77 13.12 -30.78
CA LYS A 63 -9.64 13.50 -29.92
C LYS A 63 -8.71 12.32 -29.73
N PRO A 64 -7.38 12.45 -29.99
CA PRO A 64 -6.44 11.38 -29.74
C PRO A 64 -6.42 10.95 -28.26
N ALA A 65 -6.42 9.63 -28.00
CA ALA A 65 -6.20 9.11 -26.68
C ALA A 65 -4.71 9.00 -26.38
N ARG A 66 -4.27 9.52 -25.25
CA ARG A 66 -2.90 9.32 -24.75
C ARG A 66 -2.82 7.99 -24.01
N VAL A 67 -1.93 7.12 -24.51
CA VAL A 67 -1.89 5.70 -24.12
C VAL A 67 -0.55 5.32 -23.53
N HIS A 68 -0.59 4.61 -22.40
CA HIS A 68 0.53 3.87 -21.85
C HIS A 68 0.34 2.37 -22.10
N VAL A 69 1.24 1.78 -22.87
CA VAL A 69 1.21 0.35 -23.21
C VAL A 69 1.72 -0.46 -22.03
N LYS A 70 0.86 -1.27 -21.44
CA LYS A 70 1.26 -2.17 -20.35
C LYS A 70 1.75 -3.47 -20.90
N VAL A 71 2.96 -3.86 -20.50
CA VAL A 71 3.56 -5.14 -20.84
C VAL A 71 3.71 -6.01 -19.58
N ASP A 72 3.51 -7.30 -19.71
CA ASP A 72 3.80 -8.26 -18.64
C ASP A 72 5.22 -8.78 -18.81
N SER A 73 6.12 -8.22 -18.03
CA SER A 73 7.52 -8.63 -18.02
C SER A 73 7.80 -9.83 -17.10
N GLY A 74 6.75 -10.39 -16.46
CA GLY A 74 6.88 -11.54 -15.56
C GLY A 74 6.16 -11.42 -14.23
N PHE A 75 5.29 -10.40 -14.06
CA PHE A 75 4.45 -10.27 -12.86
C PHE A 75 3.22 -11.19 -12.90
N GLY A 76 2.70 -11.50 -14.09
CA GLY A 76 1.57 -12.42 -14.25
C GLY A 76 0.19 -11.85 -13.89
N ARG A 77 0.04 -10.52 -13.83
CA ARG A 77 -1.23 -9.89 -13.41
C ARG A 77 -2.01 -9.26 -14.57
N ASN A 78 -1.35 -8.47 -15.39
CA ASN A 78 -1.97 -7.73 -16.49
C ASN A 78 -0.87 -7.20 -17.43
N GLY A 79 -1.17 -7.05 -18.71
CA GLY A 79 -0.27 -6.55 -19.74
C GLY A 79 -0.09 -7.55 -20.88
N PHE A 80 0.49 -7.09 -21.98
CA PHE A 80 0.82 -7.95 -23.11
C PHE A 80 2.02 -8.84 -22.77
N THR A 81 1.88 -10.13 -22.99
CA THR A 81 2.99 -11.08 -22.86
C THR A 81 3.93 -10.99 -24.07
N PRO A 82 5.19 -11.44 -23.96
CA PRO A 82 6.12 -11.47 -25.10
C PRO A 82 5.55 -12.16 -26.35
N ALA A 83 4.81 -13.26 -26.15
CA ALA A 83 4.19 -14.02 -27.24
C ALA A 83 2.99 -13.29 -27.89
N GLY A 84 2.25 -12.51 -27.11
CA GLY A 84 1.07 -11.77 -27.60
C GLY A 84 1.36 -10.37 -28.13
N PHE A 85 2.62 -9.91 -28.04
CA PHE A 85 2.92 -8.50 -28.29
C PHE A 85 2.89 -8.12 -29.78
N ASP A 86 3.20 -9.05 -30.68
CA ASP A 86 3.11 -8.76 -32.14
C ASP A 86 1.67 -8.45 -32.56
N ALA A 87 0.70 -9.13 -31.98
CA ALA A 87 -0.72 -8.83 -32.20
C ALA A 87 -1.11 -7.45 -31.68
N ALA A 88 -0.51 -7.02 -30.55
CA ALA A 88 -0.71 -5.67 -30.03
C ALA A 88 -0.08 -4.62 -30.95
N LEU A 89 1.16 -4.83 -31.40
CA LEU A 89 1.84 -3.93 -32.33
C LEU A 89 1.07 -3.79 -33.65
N ALA A 90 0.52 -4.90 -34.18
CA ALA A 90 -0.29 -4.88 -35.39
C ALA A 90 -1.54 -3.97 -35.28
N LYS A 91 -2.07 -3.75 -34.07
CA LYS A 91 -3.16 -2.81 -33.80
C LYS A 91 -2.66 -1.41 -33.45
N LEU A 92 -1.65 -1.29 -32.58
CA LEU A 92 -1.16 -0.01 -32.08
C LEU A 92 -0.53 0.85 -33.19
N VAL A 93 0.27 0.22 -34.07
CA VAL A 93 1.01 0.96 -35.13
C VAL A 93 0.10 1.70 -36.11
N PRO A 94 -0.93 1.08 -36.74
CA PRO A 94 -1.84 1.84 -37.59
C PRO A 94 -2.60 2.91 -36.85
N LEU A 95 -3.10 2.64 -35.63
CA LEU A 95 -3.85 3.61 -34.84
C LEU A 95 -2.99 4.82 -34.42
N ALA A 96 -1.72 4.61 -34.16
CA ALA A 96 -0.78 5.71 -33.89
C ALA A 96 -0.49 6.52 -35.15
N LYS A 97 -0.30 5.86 -36.31
CA LYS A 97 -0.09 6.55 -37.62
C LYS A 97 -1.30 7.35 -38.08
N GLU A 98 -2.50 6.86 -37.78
CA GLU A 98 -3.76 7.59 -38.04
C GLU A 98 -4.01 8.75 -37.09
N GLY A 99 -3.21 8.89 -36.02
CA GLY A 99 -3.40 9.90 -34.98
C GLY A 99 -4.57 9.63 -34.04
N VAL A 100 -5.09 8.40 -34.03
CA VAL A 100 -6.16 7.97 -33.09
C VAL A 100 -5.61 7.74 -31.69
N LEU A 101 -4.40 7.16 -31.61
CA LEU A 101 -3.69 6.96 -30.35
C LEU A 101 -2.38 7.73 -30.37
N HIS A 102 -2.08 8.34 -29.25
CA HIS A 102 -0.75 8.90 -28.96
C HIS A 102 -0.06 7.99 -27.95
N ILE A 103 1.01 7.30 -28.38
CA ILE A 103 1.75 6.37 -27.52
C ILE A 103 2.68 7.17 -26.62
N VAL A 104 2.20 7.47 -25.42
CA VAL A 104 2.94 8.24 -24.41
C VAL A 104 3.92 7.37 -23.66
N GLY A 105 3.49 6.19 -23.24
CA GLY A 105 4.34 5.41 -22.34
C GLY A 105 4.32 3.91 -22.57
N GLN A 106 5.36 3.29 -22.01
CA GLN A 106 5.46 1.85 -21.81
C GLN A 106 5.70 1.57 -20.35
N TRP A 107 5.01 0.58 -19.79
CA TRP A 107 5.21 0.25 -18.39
C TRP A 107 4.96 -1.22 -18.04
N SER A 108 5.56 -1.63 -16.92
CA SER A 108 5.32 -2.91 -16.28
C SER A 108 5.36 -2.76 -14.75
N HIS A 109 5.36 -3.88 -14.04
CA HIS A 109 5.49 -3.90 -12.59
C HIS A 109 6.42 -5.04 -12.17
N LEU A 110 7.24 -4.79 -11.15
CA LEU A 110 8.18 -5.77 -10.62
C LEU A 110 7.48 -6.60 -9.53
N ALA A 111 7.77 -7.89 -9.50
CA ALA A 111 7.10 -8.83 -8.62
C ALA A 111 7.74 -8.96 -7.25
N VAL A 112 9.08 -8.95 -7.20
CA VAL A 112 9.88 -9.33 -6.02
C VAL A 112 11.12 -8.43 -5.85
N ALA A 113 11.03 -7.16 -6.27
CA ALA A 113 12.14 -6.21 -6.14
C ALA A 113 12.36 -5.74 -4.70
N ASP A 114 11.47 -6.04 -3.79
CA ASP A 114 11.47 -5.74 -2.37
C ASP A 114 12.18 -6.80 -1.50
N SER A 115 12.73 -7.84 -2.12
CA SER A 115 13.47 -8.91 -1.42
C SER A 115 14.88 -9.05 -2.02
N PRO A 116 15.76 -8.06 -1.83
CA PRO A 116 17.10 -8.03 -2.43
C PRO A 116 18.07 -9.05 -1.82
N ASP A 117 17.74 -9.63 -0.69
CA ASP A 117 18.48 -10.66 0.04
C ASP A 117 18.26 -12.08 -0.51
N VAL A 118 17.27 -12.27 -1.41
CA VAL A 118 16.93 -13.57 -2.02
C VAL A 118 17.50 -13.65 -3.45
N PRO A 119 18.57 -14.41 -3.71
CA PRO A 119 19.25 -14.46 -5.03
C PRO A 119 18.33 -14.84 -6.19
N GLU A 120 17.35 -15.73 -5.95
CA GLU A 120 16.37 -16.12 -6.96
C GLU A 120 15.47 -14.93 -7.34
N PHE A 121 15.07 -14.10 -6.37
CA PHE A 121 14.23 -12.92 -6.59
C PHE A 121 15.00 -11.80 -7.30
N VAL A 122 16.28 -11.61 -6.96
CA VAL A 122 17.16 -10.71 -7.71
C VAL A 122 17.24 -11.14 -9.17
N SER A 123 17.52 -12.42 -9.42
CA SER A 123 17.58 -12.99 -10.79
C SER A 123 16.23 -12.87 -11.51
N SER A 124 15.11 -13.01 -10.81
CA SER A 124 13.78 -12.83 -11.37
C SER A 124 13.53 -11.36 -11.76
N THR A 125 13.93 -10.43 -10.91
CA THR A 125 13.84 -8.99 -11.18
C THR A 125 14.69 -8.61 -12.39
N ASP A 126 15.91 -9.12 -12.51
CA ASP A 126 16.78 -8.86 -13.64
C ASP A 126 16.17 -9.40 -14.98
N ARG A 127 15.58 -10.61 -14.94
CA ARG A 127 14.83 -11.12 -16.11
C ARG A 127 13.64 -10.25 -16.47
N GLN A 128 12.91 -9.73 -15.50
CA GLN A 128 11.80 -8.79 -15.76
C GLN A 128 12.29 -7.50 -16.43
N ILE A 129 13.43 -6.99 -15.99
CA ILE A 129 14.06 -5.77 -16.55
C ILE A 129 14.46 -6.02 -18.03
N GLU A 130 15.13 -7.13 -18.32
CA GLU A 130 15.54 -7.44 -19.68
C GLU A 130 14.33 -7.68 -20.60
N THR A 131 13.31 -8.37 -20.12
CA THR A 131 12.05 -8.54 -20.85
C THR A 131 11.38 -7.20 -21.14
N PHE A 132 11.36 -6.28 -20.16
CA PHE A 132 10.83 -4.94 -20.34
C PHE A 132 11.59 -4.15 -21.42
N LYS A 133 12.92 -4.20 -21.40
CA LYS A 133 13.78 -3.58 -22.41
C LYS A 133 13.56 -4.18 -23.81
N ASP A 134 13.28 -5.49 -23.90
CA ASP A 134 12.94 -6.13 -25.17
C ASP A 134 11.66 -5.58 -25.78
N PHE A 135 10.62 -5.41 -24.98
CA PHE A 135 9.39 -4.74 -25.42
C PHE A 135 9.65 -3.32 -25.94
N THR A 136 10.54 -2.56 -25.28
CA THR A 136 10.93 -1.21 -25.74
C THR A 136 11.54 -1.28 -27.13
N ARG A 137 12.53 -2.17 -27.35
CA ARG A 137 13.17 -2.36 -28.67
C ARG A 137 12.15 -2.70 -29.75
N ARG A 138 11.19 -3.58 -29.45
CA ARG A 138 10.13 -3.98 -30.40
C ARG A 138 9.21 -2.81 -30.75
N MET A 139 8.86 -1.95 -29.80
CA MET A 139 8.09 -0.72 -30.07
C MET A 139 8.87 0.27 -30.93
N GLU A 140 10.16 0.48 -30.65
CA GLU A 140 11.06 1.33 -31.42
C GLU A 140 11.18 0.82 -32.88
N GLN A 141 11.42 -0.46 -33.06
CA GLN A 141 11.50 -1.10 -34.39
C GLN A 141 10.18 -1.00 -35.17
N ALA A 142 9.05 -1.02 -34.45
CA ALA A 142 7.73 -0.85 -35.05
C ALA A 142 7.37 0.62 -35.37
N GLY A 143 8.25 1.57 -35.04
CA GLY A 143 8.06 3.00 -35.30
C GLY A 143 7.10 3.69 -34.37
N ILE A 144 6.89 3.15 -33.16
CA ILE A 144 6.08 3.73 -32.08
C ILE A 144 6.87 3.77 -30.75
N PRO A 145 8.04 4.44 -30.72
CA PRO A 145 8.84 4.52 -29.49
C PRO A 145 8.03 5.16 -28.37
N PRO A 146 8.08 4.62 -27.13
CA PRO A 146 7.44 5.27 -25.98
C PRO A 146 8.21 6.54 -25.60
N GLU A 147 7.50 7.63 -25.29
CA GLU A 147 8.11 8.85 -24.76
C GLU A 147 8.58 8.67 -23.32
N ILE A 148 7.87 7.85 -22.54
CA ILE A 148 8.10 7.63 -21.12
C ILE A 148 8.11 6.13 -20.84
N ARG A 149 9.19 5.65 -20.25
CA ARG A 149 9.28 4.27 -19.73
C ARG A 149 9.16 4.32 -18.20
N HIS A 150 8.34 3.46 -17.64
CA HIS A 150 8.23 3.39 -16.19
C HIS A 150 8.04 1.95 -15.69
N LEU A 151 9.03 1.48 -14.94
CA LEU A 151 9.09 0.13 -14.38
C LEU A 151 9.20 0.17 -12.85
N ALA A 152 10.09 1.02 -12.31
CA ALA A 152 10.42 1.08 -10.90
C ALA A 152 9.19 1.39 -10.02
N ASN A 153 8.85 0.47 -9.10
CA ASN A 153 8.00 0.68 -7.94
C ASN A 153 8.82 1.31 -6.80
N THR A 154 8.31 1.39 -5.57
CA THR A 154 9.08 1.93 -4.43
C THR A 154 10.40 1.19 -4.24
N ALA A 155 10.40 -0.13 -4.21
CA ALA A 155 11.62 -0.93 -4.04
C ALA A 155 12.69 -0.57 -5.06
N ALA A 156 12.34 -0.64 -6.33
CA ALA A 156 13.29 -0.31 -7.40
C ALA A 156 13.60 1.19 -7.50
N THR A 157 12.75 2.07 -6.98
CA THR A 157 13.08 3.50 -6.86
C THR A 157 14.18 3.72 -5.84
N LEU A 158 14.19 2.94 -4.76
CA LEU A 158 15.20 3.04 -3.71
C LEU A 158 16.52 2.36 -4.09
N ASP A 159 16.46 1.14 -4.65
CA ASP A 159 17.62 0.26 -4.77
C ASP A 159 18.14 0.02 -6.21
N ARG A 160 17.37 0.37 -7.26
CA ARG A 160 17.70 0.06 -8.65
C ARG A 160 17.67 1.32 -9.54
N PRO A 161 18.60 2.28 -9.34
CA PRO A 161 18.60 3.55 -10.09
C PRO A 161 18.75 3.37 -11.61
N GLU A 162 19.34 2.27 -12.07
CA GLU A 162 19.52 1.99 -13.51
C GLU A 162 18.20 1.73 -14.26
N ILE A 163 17.09 1.57 -13.56
CA ILE A 163 15.75 1.37 -14.15
C ILE A 163 14.75 2.46 -13.78
N HIS A 164 15.22 3.61 -13.31
CA HIS A 164 14.35 4.77 -13.09
C HIS A 164 13.70 5.24 -14.39
N PHE A 165 14.44 5.10 -15.50
CA PHE A 165 14.05 5.60 -16.81
C PHE A 165 13.54 7.04 -16.73
N GLU A 166 12.45 7.35 -17.44
CA GLU A 166 11.89 8.70 -17.45
C GLU A 166 10.93 8.96 -16.28
N LEU A 167 10.44 7.88 -15.61
CA LEU A 167 9.49 8.03 -14.52
C LEU A 167 9.53 6.83 -13.57
N THR A 168 9.54 7.10 -12.27
CA THR A 168 9.37 6.11 -11.20
C THR A 168 7.96 6.19 -10.58
N ARG A 169 7.54 5.14 -9.89
CA ARG A 169 6.21 5.07 -9.26
C ARG A 169 6.30 4.66 -7.79
N PRO A 170 6.92 5.50 -6.93
CA PRO A 170 6.92 5.24 -5.50
C PRO A 170 5.49 5.38 -4.95
N GLY A 171 5.00 4.34 -4.33
CA GLY A 171 3.71 4.32 -3.61
C GLY A 171 3.95 4.53 -2.14
N ILE A 172 4.28 3.45 -1.42
CA ILE A 172 4.49 3.47 0.04
C ILE A 172 5.66 4.39 0.44
N GLY A 173 6.66 4.57 -0.42
CA GLY A 173 7.77 5.49 -0.19
C GLY A 173 7.33 6.94 0.01
N LEU A 174 6.20 7.36 -0.59
CA LEU A 174 5.62 8.70 -0.36
C LEU A 174 5.01 8.85 1.03
N TYR A 175 4.68 7.74 1.69
CA TYR A 175 4.23 7.69 3.07
C TYR A 175 5.38 7.52 4.06
N GLY A 176 6.63 7.44 3.55
CA GLY A 176 7.83 7.35 4.36
C GLY A 176 8.18 5.96 4.84
N TYR A 177 7.78 4.92 4.11
CA TYR A 177 8.07 3.52 4.41
C TYR A 177 8.74 2.83 3.23
N GLU A 178 9.65 1.92 3.54
CA GLU A 178 10.14 0.90 2.60
C GLU A 178 9.01 -0.10 2.32
N PRO A 179 9.06 -0.80 1.16
CA PRO A 179 7.98 -1.73 0.78
C PRO A 179 7.98 -3.04 1.56
N ASP A 180 9.13 -3.47 2.08
CA ASP A 180 9.29 -4.67 2.91
C ASP A 180 10.46 -4.47 3.90
N PRO A 181 10.34 -4.93 5.17
CA PRO A 181 11.42 -4.87 6.16
C PRO A 181 12.72 -5.57 5.75
N ALA A 182 12.70 -6.49 4.76
CA ALA A 182 13.91 -7.09 4.20
C ALA A 182 14.81 -6.07 3.49
N MET A 183 14.29 -4.91 3.11
CA MET A 183 15.05 -3.79 2.55
C MET A 183 15.72 -2.90 3.62
N GLY A 184 15.51 -3.17 4.90
CA GLY A 184 15.98 -2.34 6.01
C GLY A 184 14.84 -1.58 6.69
N THR A 185 15.15 -0.39 7.18
CA THR A 185 14.19 0.48 7.87
C THR A 185 14.01 1.79 7.10
N PRO A 186 12.95 2.58 7.39
CA PRO A 186 12.79 3.91 6.78
C PRO A 186 14.04 4.79 6.92
N ARG A 187 14.72 4.71 8.05
CA ARG A 187 15.95 5.49 8.34
C ARG A 187 17.09 5.15 7.38
N ASP A 188 17.27 3.88 7.03
CA ASP A 188 18.34 3.44 6.13
C ASP A 188 18.19 4.06 4.74
N TRP A 189 16.96 4.37 4.35
CA TRP A 189 16.59 5.02 3.08
C TRP A 189 16.32 6.52 3.20
N HIS A 190 16.60 7.14 4.36
CA HIS A 190 16.28 8.55 4.64
C HIS A 190 14.79 8.89 4.46
N LEU A 191 13.91 7.91 4.68
CA LEU A 191 12.47 8.08 4.65
C LEU A 191 11.97 8.53 6.04
N THR A 192 10.91 9.34 6.05
CA THR A 192 10.25 9.78 7.27
C THR A 192 8.78 9.40 7.20
N PRO A 193 8.30 8.49 8.06
CA PRO A 193 6.89 8.14 8.14
C PRO A 193 6.01 9.37 8.32
N ALA A 194 5.05 9.57 7.41
CA ALA A 194 4.24 10.78 7.39
C ALA A 194 2.97 10.68 8.24
N MET A 195 2.50 9.47 8.54
CA MET A 195 1.24 9.22 9.21
C MET A 195 1.45 8.87 10.69
N ARG A 196 0.60 9.44 11.56
CA ARG A 196 0.43 9.03 12.95
C ARG A 196 -1.01 8.62 13.19
N LEU A 197 -1.20 7.48 13.86
CA LEU A 197 -2.48 7.05 14.38
C LEU A 197 -2.45 7.07 15.90
N GLN A 198 -3.33 7.85 16.50
CA GLN A 198 -3.45 8.01 17.94
C GLN A 198 -4.92 8.09 18.36
N ALA A 199 -5.18 7.77 19.62
CA ALA A 199 -6.47 7.94 20.26
C ALA A 199 -6.26 8.46 21.70
N GLN A 200 -7.35 8.71 22.41
CA GLN A 200 -7.33 8.92 23.85
C GLN A 200 -7.82 7.66 24.53
N LEU A 201 -7.19 7.27 25.64
CA LEU A 201 -7.64 6.13 26.44
C LEU A 201 -9.07 6.37 26.94
N GLY A 202 -9.91 5.36 26.80
CA GLY A 202 -11.19 5.29 27.46
C GLY A 202 -11.04 4.80 28.91
N THR A 203 -11.95 3.93 29.36
CA THR A 203 -11.95 3.43 30.73
C THR A 203 -10.63 2.75 31.10
N VAL A 204 -10.06 3.18 32.20
CA VAL A 204 -8.90 2.56 32.86
C VAL A 204 -9.40 1.93 34.18
N LYS A 205 -9.16 0.64 34.41
CA LYS A 205 -9.67 -0.05 35.60
C LYS A 205 -8.74 -1.15 36.07
N ASP A 206 -8.74 -1.40 37.38
CA ASP A 206 -8.04 -2.52 38.00
C ASP A 206 -8.79 -3.81 37.77
N VAL A 207 -8.05 -4.91 37.57
CA VAL A 207 -8.54 -6.26 37.41
C VAL A 207 -7.64 -7.23 38.17
N GLU A 208 -8.23 -8.30 38.68
CA GLU A 208 -7.52 -9.37 39.40
C GLU A 208 -6.79 -10.31 38.45
N ALA A 209 -5.79 -11.02 38.95
CA ALA A 209 -5.15 -12.11 38.24
C ALA A 209 -6.17 -13.17 37.77
N GLY A 210 -5.98 -13.73 36.58
CA GLY A 210 -6.90 -14.70 35.96
C GLY A 210 -8.17 -14.09 35.38
N HIS A 211 -8.27 -12.75 35.32
CA HIS A 211 -9.40 -12.10 34.69
C HIS A 211 -9.33 -12.25 33.15
N GLY A 212 -10.43 -12.76 32.59
CA GLY A 212 -10.52 -12.99 31.15
C GLY A 212 -10.84 -11.72 30.38
N ILE A 213 -10.01 -11.35 29.39
CA ILE A 213 -10.15 -10.15 28.62
C ILE A 213 -10.84 -10.43 27.28
N SER A 214 -11.83 -9.59 26.96
CA SER A 214 -12.54 -9.53 25.68
C SER A 214 -13.24 -10.82 25.27
N TYR A 215 -13.70 -10.91 24.01
CA TYR A 215 -14.46 -12.04 23.49
C TYR A 215 -13.68 -13.35 23.52
N GLY A 216 -14.31 -14.38 24.05
CA GLY A 216 -13.73 -15.72 24.13
C GLY A 216 -12.70 -15.87 25.25
N ARG A 217 -12.43 -14.82 26.03
CA ARG A 217 -11.46 -14.83 27.14
C ARG A 217 -10.10 -15.42 26.68
N THR A 218 -9.64 -15.04 25.52
CA THR A 218 -8.42 -15.57 24.91
C THR A 218 -7.13 -15.03 25.51
N TYR A 219 -7.26 -14.07 26.43
CA TYR A 219 -6.19 -13.55 27.26
C TYR A 219 -6.67 -13.57 28.72
N LEU A 220 -5.82 -14.07 29.60
CA LEU A 220 -6.03 -14.01 31.05
C LEU A 220 -4.94 -13.14 31.66
N THR A 221 -5.33 -12.22 32.55
CA THR A 221 -4.35 -11.39 33.26
C THR A 221 -3.43 -12.27 34.10
N PRO A 222 -2.10 -12.20 33.93
CA PRO A 222 -1.18 -13.05 34.69
C PRO A 222 -1.13 -12.68 36.18
N ASP A 223 -1.30 -11.38 36.47
CA ASP A 223 -1.23 -10.78 37.79
C ASP A 223 -2.37 -9.78 37.99
N ASN A 224 -2.50 -9.25 39.24
CA ASN A 224 -3.31 -8.07 39.48
C ASN A 224 -2.75 -6.90 38.69
N THR A 225 -3.57 -6.24 37.87
CA THR A 225 -3.13 -5.21 36.95
C THR A 225 -4.23 -4.21 36.69
N SER A 226 -3.91 -3.13 35.99
CA SER A 226 -4.91 -2.25 35.38
C SER A 226 -4.98 -2.53 33.87
N THR A 227 -6.19 -2.44 33.31
CA THR A 227 -6.42 -2.49 31.86
C THR A 227 -6.93 -1.15 31.37
N ALA A 228 -6.57 -0.80 30.12
CA ALA A 228 -7.05 0.42 29.48
C ALA A 228 -7.75 0.10 28.16
N ILE A 229 -8.85 0.80 27.88
CA ILE A 229 -9.57 0.72 26.60
C ILE A 229 -8.99 1.72 25.63
N VAL A 230 -8.70 1.25 24.41
CA VAL A 230 -8.42 2.10 23.26
C VAL A 230 -9.68 2.12 22.37
N PRO A 231 -10.32 3.28 22.14
CA PRO A 231 -11.60 3.39 21.45
C PRO A 231 -11.43 3.35 19.92
N LEU A 232 -10.74 2.37 19.41
CA LEU A 232 -10.56 2.03 18.00
C LEU A 232 -10.74 0.53 17.82
N GLY A 233 -11.48 0.13 16.81
CA GLY A 233 -11.75 -1.28 16.54
C GLY A 233 -11.72 -1.64 15.05
N TYR A 234 -12.21 -2.84 14.71
CA TYR A 234 -12.12 -3.27 13.31
C TYR A 234 -13.05 -2.47 12.37
N ALA A 235 -14.03 -1.75 12.90
CA ALA A 235 -14.85 -0.86 12.10
C ALA A 235 -14.12 0.45 11.75
N ASP A 236 -13.06 0.80 12.48
CA ASP A 236 -12.19 1.95 12.22
C ASP A 236 -10.98 1.55 11.35
N GLY A 237 -10.81 0.25 11.07
CA GLY A 237 -9.73 -0.28 10.27
C GLY A 237 -8.65 -1.00 11.07
N ILE A 238 -8.82 -1.17 12.39
CA ILE A 238 -7.91 -1.98 13.20
C ILE A 238 -8.14 -3.46 12.89
N HIS A 239 -7.11 -4.15 12.41
CA HIS A 239 -7.24 -5.55 12.00
C HIS A 239 -7.59 -6.43 13.18
N ARG A 240 -8.67 -7.21 13.04
CA ARG A 240 -9.06 -8.18 14.07
C ARG A 240 -8.00 -9.27 14.27
N SER A 241 -7.21 -9.56 13.25
CA SER A 241 -6.06 -10.46 13.31
C SER A 241 -4.92 -9.93 14.18
N ALA A 242 -4.85 -8.60 14.45
CA ALA A 242 -3.90 -8.03 15.41
C ALA A 242 -4.29 -8.23 16.88
N SER A 243 -5.28 -9.07 17.18
CA SER A 243 -5.62 -9.51 18.54
C SER A 243 -4.45 -10.23 19.19
N GLY A 244 -4.23 -9.98 20.48
CA GLY A 244 -3.26 -10.70 21.29
C GLY A 244 -3.95 -11.75 22.16
N PHE A 245 -3.36 -12.95 22.28
CA PHE A 245 -3.90 -14.00 23.14
C PHE A 245 -2.80 -14.91 23.67
N ASP A 246 -3.06 -15.49 24.83
CA ASP A 246 -2.29 -16.55 25.47
C ASP A 246 -2.98 -17.92 25.33
N MET A 247 -4.24 -17.91 24.86
CA MET A 247 -5.06 -19.11 24.62
C MET A 247 -5.87 -19.01 23.34
N GLU A 248 -5.88 -20.06 22.54
CA GLU A 248 -6.82 -20.25 21.45
C GLU A 248 -7.59 -21.57 21.65
N GLY A 249 -8.90 -21.45 21.94
CA GLY A 249 -9.71 -22.59 22.32
C GLY A 249 -9.23 -23.22 23.65
N ALA A 250 -8.92 -24.51 23.61
CA ALA A 250 -8.40 -25.25 24.78
C ALA A 250 -6.85 -25.35 24.74
N LYS A 251 -6.18 -24.63 23.87
CA LYS A 251 -4.72 -24.69 23.70
C LYS A 251 -4.10 -23.35 24.08
N HIS A 252 -2.95 -23.40 24.78
CA HIS A 252 -2.10 -22.24 24.96
C HIS A 252 -1.41 -21.94 23.65
N VAL A 253 -1.72 -20.78 23.06
CA VAL A 253 -1.10 -20.26 21.85
C VAL A 253 -0.77 -18.79 22.12
N GLU A 254 0.50 -18.53 22.35
CA GLU A 254 0.96 -17.16 22.53
C GLU A 254 0.99 -16.44 21.19
N LYS A 255 0.23 -15.37 21.08
CA LYS A 255 0.28 -14.47 19.95
C LYS A 255 0.35 -13.02 20.44
N PRO A 256 1.43 -12.29 20.19
CA PRO A 256 1.52 -10.90 20.55
C PRO A 256 0.53 -10.07 19.73
N GLY A 257 -0.26 -9.25 20.41
CA GLY A 257 -1.17 -8.31 19.76
C GLY A 257 -0.47 -7.09 19.18
N GLY A 258 -1.22 -6.26 18.46
CA GLY A 258 -0.74 -4.99 17.92
C GLY A 258 -0.17 -4.10 19.02
N PRO A 259 1.00 -3.46 18.80
CA PRO A 259 1.65 -2.61 19.81
C PRO A 259 0.99 -1.25 19.91
N VAL A 260 0.98 -0.68 21.11
CA VAL A 260 0.62 0.72 21.35
C VAL A 260 1.63 1.33 22.32
N ARG A 261 1.84 2.63 22.22
CA ARG A 261 2.67 3.39 23.12
C ARG A 261 1.81 4.28 24.02
N ILE A 262 2.08 4.21 25.30
CA ILE A 262 1.46 5.07 26.33
C ILE A 262 2.58 5.72 27.15
N MET A 263 2.42 6.99 27.48
CA MET A 263 3.33 7.70 28.37
C MET A 263 3.04 7.30 29.82
N THR A 264 4.07 6.97 30.57
CA THR A 264 3.99 6.67 32.01
C THR A 264 4.90 7.60 32.81
N THR A 265 4.84 7.53 34.15
CA THR A 265 5.75 8.25 35.04
C THR A 265 7.22 7.89 34.82
N GLU A 266 7.50 6.70 34.28
CA GLU A 266 8.85 6.22 33.95
C GLU A 266 9.25 6.51 32.49
N GLY A 267 8.41 7.23 31.76
CA GLY A 267 8.60 7.51 30.32
C GLY A 267 7.68 6.68 29.43
N PRO A 268 7.93 6.68 28.09
CA PRO A 268 7.10 5.97 27.15
C PRO A 268 7.26 4.45 27.29
N LYS A 269 6.15 3.72 27.34
CA LYS A 269 6.13 2.24 27.35
C LYS A 269 5.29 1.70 26.21
N ILE A 270 5.72 0.55 25.70
CA ILE A 270 4.99 -0.21 24.68
C ILE A 270 4.15 -1.27 25.37
N TYR A 271 2.87 -1.19 25.15
CA TYR A 271 1.88 -2.21 25.52
C TYR A 271 1.34 -2.89 24.27
N ARG A 272 0.58 -3.97 24.46
CA ARG A 272 0.03 -4.70 23.32
C ARG A 272 -1.46 -4.97 23.52
N VAL A 273 -2.18 -5.08 22.40
CA VAL A 273 -3.56 -5.57 22.42
C VAL A 273 -3.61 -6.88 23.17
N CYS A 274 -4.43 -6.96 24.21
CA CYS A 274 -4.72 -8.18 24.97
C CYS A 274 -6.16 -8.63 24.74
N GLY A 275 -6.34 -9.90 24.43
CA GLY A 275 -7.62 -10.43 23.98
C GLY A 275 -8.01 -10.00 22.56
N ARG A 276 -9.28 -10.18 22.20
CA ARG A 276 -9.76 -9.91 20.85
C ARG A 276 -10.07 -8.44 20.61
N VAL A 277 -9.63 -7.91 19.46
CA VAL A 277 -10.09 -6.61 18.96
C VAL A 277 -11.60 -6.68 18.71
N CYS A 278 -12.35 -5.73 19.27
CA CYS A 278 -13.79 -5.57 19.11
C CYS A 278 -14.13 -4.66 17.90
N MET A 279 -15.41 -4.41 17.69
CA MET A 279 -15.87 -3.56 16.60
C MET A 279 -15.35 -2.12 16.71
N ASP A 280 -15.45 -1.53 17.90
CA ASP A 280 -15.19 -0.11 18.13
C ASP A 280 -14.07 0.15 19.15
N GLN A 281 -13.42 -0.91 19.66
CA GLN A 281 -12.42 -0.79 20.72
C GLN A 281 -11.55 -2.05 20.84
N PHE A 282 -10.40 -1.88 21.47
CA PHE A 282 -9.57 -2.98 21.98
C PHE A 282 -9.04 -2.64 23.38
N ILE A 283 -8.44 -3.61 24.04
CA ILE A 283 -7.97 -3.50 25.40
C ILE A 283 -6.47 -3.75 25.43
N VAL A 284 -5.77 -3.06 26.32
CA VAL A 284 -4.36 -3.29 26.65
C VAL A 284 -4.25 -3.60 28.14
N ASP A 285 -3.33 -4.52 28.50
CA ASP A 285 -2.92 -4.78 29.86
C ASP A 285 -1.71 -3.87 30.17
N LEU A 286 -1.80 -3.09 31.25
CA LEU A 286 -0.72 -2.19 31.67
C LEU A 286 0.39 -2.90 32.46
N HIS A 287 0.20 -4.19 32.79
CA HIS A 287 1.14 -5.00 33.59
C HIS A 287 1.55 -4.32 34.90
N GLY A 288 0.60 -3.64 35.54
CA GLY A 288 0.80 -2.91 36.79
C GLY A 288 -0.38 -2.00 37.12
N SER A 289 -0.28 -1.31 38.25
CA SER A 289 -1.30 -0.33 38.67
C SER A 289 -1.25 0.93 37.81
N ALA A 290 -2.36 1.31 37.20
CA ALA A 290 -2.47 2.55 36.44
C ALA A 290 -2.09 3.77 37.28
N ALA A 291 -2.47 3.78 38.55
CA ALA A 291 -2.15 4.87 39.48
C ALA A 291 -0.64 5.02 39.69
N GLU A 292 0.11 3.92 39.84
CA GLU A 292 1.58 3.92 39.98
C GLU A 292 2.26 4.31 38.68
N LEU A 293 1.71 3.84 37.56
CA LEU A 293 2.21 4.17 36.22
C LEU A 293 1.85 5.59 35.78
N GLY A 294 0.95 6.29 36.48
CA GLY A 294 0.44 7.61 36.11
C GLY A 294 -0.36 7.61 34.81
N VAL A 295 -1.08 6.51 34.54
CA VAL A 295 -1.93 6.34 33.34
C VAL A 295 -3.39 6.59 33.71
N HIS A 296 -4.06 7.46 32.94
CA HIS A 296 -5.43 7.90 33.22
C HIS A 296 -6.30 7.84 31.97
N GLU A 297 -7.62 7.84 32.18
CA GLU A 297 -8.58 8.07 31.11
C GLU A 297 -8.31 9.41 30.44
N GLY A 298 -8.35 9.45 29.11
CA GLY A 298 -8.04 10.64 28.30
C GLY A 298 -6.56 10.80 27.90
N ASP A 299 -5.66 10.00 28.49
CA ASP A 299 -4.25 10.02 28.07
C ASP A 299 -4.11 9.57 26.61
N THR A 300 -3.11 10.13 25.92
CA THR A 300 -2.85 9.78 24.52
C THR A 300 -2.22 8.39 24.43
N VAL A 301 -2.81 7.56 23.59
CA VAL A 301 -2.26 6.27 23.14
C VAL A 301 -1.90 6.37 21.67
N GLU A 302 -0.68 6.04 21.31
CA GLU A 302 -0.21 6.02 19.92
C GLU A 302 -0.12 4.58 19.41
N LEU A 303 -0.78 4.33 18.30
CA LEU A 303 -0.76 3.02 17.65
C LEU A 303 0.46 2.90 16.72
N PHE A 304 0.72 3.94 15.95
CA PHE A 304 1.96 4.07 15.18
C PHE A 304 2.22 5.55 14.81
N GLY A 305 3.47 5.85 14.53
CA GLY A 305 3.87 7.20 14.18
C GLY A 305 5.28 7.29 13.57
N PRO A 306 5.74 8.51 13.26
CA PRO A 306 7.02 8.74 12.59
C PRO A 306 8.25 8.60 13.48
N GLY A 307 8.09 8.38 14.79
CA GLY A 307 9.16 8.52 15.76
C GLY A 307 9.49 9.98 16.08
N ARG A 308 10.10 10.23 17.25
CA ARG A 308 10.51 11.59 17.67
C ARG A 308 11.97 11.68 18.11
N GLY A 309 12.86 11.00 17.36
CA GLY A 309 14.28 10.96 17.65
C GLY A 309 14.79 9.59 18.09
N GLU A 310 16.08 9.50 18.42
CA GLU A 310 16.74 8.22 18.64
C GLU A 310 16.24 7.47 19.89
N ASP A 311 15.80 8.22 20.91
CA ASP A 311 15.34 7.68 22.18
C ASP A 311 13.81 7.44 22.23
N TYR A 312 13.11 7.69 21.14
CA TYR A 312 11.66 7.66 21.10
C TYR A 312 11.15 6.47 20.30
N VAL A 313 10.93 5.36 20.99
CA VAL A 313 10.40 4.14 20.38
C VAL A 313 8.89 4.30 20.18
N GLU A 314 8.47 4.63 18.97
CA GLU A 314 7.08 4.53 18.52
C GLU A 314 6.87 3.22 17.79
N PRO A 315 5.70 2.56 17.95
CA PRO A 315 5.32 1.50 17.04
C PRO A 315 5.21 2.03 15.62
N THR A 316 5.48 1.17 14.66
CA THR A 316 5.34 1.46 13.23
C THR A 316 4.11 0.78 12.64
N ALA A 317 3.70 1.18 11.44
CA ALA A 317 2.66 0.45 10.71
C ALA A 317 3.11 -0.99 10.35
N ASP A 318 4.43 -1.22 10.20
CA ASP A 318 4.98 -2.57 9.98
C ASP A 318 4.87 -3.45 11.23
N ASP A 319 5.01 -2.88 12.43
CA ASP A 319 4.74 -3.61 13.68
C ASP A 319 3.30 -4.09 13.75
N TRP A 320 2.35 -3.25 13.32
CA TRP A 320 0.95 -3.63 13.21
C TRP A 320 0.72 -4.65 12.09
N GLY A 321 1.40 -4.49 10.96
CA GLY A 321 1.39 -5.45 9.86
C GLY A 321 1.83 -6.85 10.33
N ARG A 322 2.96 -6.93 11.04
CA ARG A 322 3.45 -8.19 11.63
C ARG A 322 2.47 -8.79 12.63
N ALA A 323 1.86 -7.99 13.50
CA ALA A 323 0.86 -8.47 14.45
C ALA A 323 -0.43 -8.96 13.77
N ALA A 324 -0.76 -8.41 12.61
CA ALA A 324 -1.96 -8.73 11.85
C ALA A 324 -1.72 -9.78 10.74
N ASP A 325 -0.49 -10.25 10.55
CA ASP A 325 -0.09 -11.14 9.45
C ASP A 325 -0.37 -10.49 8.08
N THR A 326 0.03 -9.23 7.93
CA THR A 326 -0.13 -8.43 6.71
C THR A 326 1.00 -7.42 6.57
N ILE A 327 0.88 -6.46 5.66
CA ILE A 327 1.87 -5.43 5.35
C ILE A 327 1.37 -4.02 5.69
N SER A 328 2.27 -3.08 5.88
CA SER A 328 1.97 -1.68 6.19
C SER A 328 1.00 -1.02 5.19
N TYR A 329 1.03 -1.41 3.92
CA TYR A 329 0.08 -0.94 2.91
C TYR A 329 -1.39 -1.20 3.31
N GLU A 330 -1.68 -2.41 3.80
CA GLU A 330 -3.04 -2.76 4.20
C GLU A 330 -3.42 -2.06 5.51
N ILE A 331 -2.47 -1.87 6.43
CA ILE A 331 -2.70 -1.08 7.65
C ILE A 331 -3.17 0.33 7.28
N PHE A 332 -2.49 1.01 6.34
CA PHE A 332 -2.88 2.37 5.93
C PHE A 332 -4.20 2.42 5.17
N THR A 333 -4.43 1.47 4.26
CA THR A 333 -5.60 1.51 3.37
C THR A 333 -6.89 1.02 4.04
N CYS A 334 -6.79 0.29 5.15
CA CYS A 334 -7.95 -0.14 5.93
C CYS A 334 -8.49 0.93 6.86
N LEU A 335 -7.71 1.96 7.21
CA LEU A 335 -8.18 3.04 8.10
C LEU A 335 -9.40 3.74 7.51
N ARG A 336 -10.38 3.99 8.36
CA ARG A 336 -11.64 4.62 7.99
C ARG A 336 -11.88 5.86 8.84
N ASN A 337 -12.46 6.88 8.21
CA ASN A 337 -12.96 8.05 8.90
C ASN A 337 -14.43 7.79 9.25
N ARG A 338 -14.73 7.70 10.54
CA ARG A 338 -16.09 7.52 11.07
C ARG A 338 -16.62 8.82 11.65
#